data_332509ab5ec28c1da8f152dfb48ff1fe
#
_entry.id   332509ab5ec28c1da8f152dfb48ff1fe
#
_cell.length_a   1.000
_cell.length_b   1.000
_cell.length_c   1.000
_cell.angle_alpha   90.00
_cell.angle_beta   90.00
_cell.angle_gamma   90.00
#
_symmetry.space_group_name_H-M   'P 1'
#
loop_
_entity.id
_entity.type
_entity.pdbx_description
1 polymer ?
#
loop_
_entity_poly.entity_id
_entity_poly.type
_entity_poly.pdbx_seq_one_letter_code
_entity_poly.pdbx_strand_id
1 'polypeptide(L)'
;MKKKFFVNVHYDVVVPVEVFADSEDNALDLAVDKASYMSLNDCDANYTESCVTGLALTDEPLTPQKKTLIDRIKAILILGGTFHVPLDFTKDDVVFGDLWASFNSYETKIDYIDVQISFESNTYSCSIEEIPMDVLTEILKTVQNQVHNSK
;
A
#
# COMPACT_ATOMS: atom_id res chain seq x y z
N MET A 1 12.90 15.15 -6.02
CA MET A 1 12.97 14.05 -4.99
C MET A 1 12.50 12.73 -5.61
N LYS A 2 13.26 11.68 -5.42
CA LYS A 2 12.87 10.34 -5.89
C LYS A 2 11.78 9.78 -4.99
N LYS A 3 10.76 9.14 -5.59
CA LYS A 3 9.68 8.45 -4.88
C LYS A 3 9.83 6.95 -5.10
N LYS A 4 9.32 6.16 -4.17
CA LYS A 4 9.33 4.70 -4.25
C LYS A 4 7.97 4.21 -4.71
N PHE A 5 7.95 3.54 -5.84
CA PHE A 5 6.75 2.93 -6.39
C PHE A 5 6.76 1.43 -6.13
N PHE A 6 5.62 0.89 -5.77
CA PHE A 6 5.39 -0.55 -5.70
C PHE A 6 4.71 -0.98 -6.99
N VAL A 7 5.33 -1.90 -7.70
CA VAL A 7 4.87 -2.33 -9.02
C VAL A 7 4.73 -3.85 -9.04
N ASN A 8 3.55 -4.33 -9.40
CA ASN A 8 3.35 -5.73 -9.72
C ASN A 8 3.58 -5.93 -11.21
N VAL A 9 4.42 -6.88 -11.56
CA VAL A 9 4.69 -7.29 -12.94
C VAL A 9 4.15 -8.70 -13.12
N HIS A 10 3.23 -8.86 -14.06
CA HIS A 10 2.55 -10.13 -14.33
C HIS A 10 3.21 -10.83 -15.52
N TYR A 11 3.42 -12.11 -15.37
CA TYR A 11 3.95 -12.98 -16.41
C TYR A 11 3.05 -14.20 -16.58
N ASP A 12 2.80 -14.59 -17.82
CA ASP A 12 2.31 -15.93 -18.14
C ASP A 12 3.52 -16.85 -18.22
N VAL A 13 3.46 -17.96 -17.49
CA VAL A 13 4.56 -18.92 -17.40
C VAL A 13 4.14 -20.22 -18.06
N VAL A 14 4.90 -20.67 -19.04
CA VAL A 14 4.73 -22.00 -19.65
C VAL A 14 5.84 -22.91 -19.12
N VAL A 15 5.40 -24.02 -18.49
CA VAL A 15 6.31 -25.02 -17.93
C VAL A 15 6.30 -26.25 -18.84
N PRO A 16 7.34 -26.46 -19.66
CA PRO A 16 7.45 -27.69 -20.45
C PRO A 16 7.78 -28.86 -19.53
N VAL A 17 6.96 -29.91 -19.55
CA VAL A 17 7.12 -31.09 -18.69
C VAL A 17 7.10 -32.36 -19.51
N GLU A 18 8.10 -33.20 -19.34
CA GLU A 18 8.13 -34.55 -19.89
C GLU A 18 7.62 -35.54 -18.86
N VAL A 19 6.64 -36.36 -19.25
CA VAL A 19 6.07 -37.44 -18.42
C VAL A 19 5.92 -38.72 -19.23
N PHE A 20 5.98 -39.85 -18.55
CA PHE A 20 5.65 -41.16 -19.09
C PHE A 20 4.31 -41.59 -18.52
N ALA A 21 3.33 -41.86 -19.38
CA ALA A 21 1.96 -42.17 -18.99
C ALA A 21 1.32 -43.21 -19.95
N ASP A 22 0.29 -43.89 -19.44
CA ASP A 22 -0.47 -44.90 -20.20
C ASP A 22 -1.62 -44.28 -21.03
N SER A 23 -1.98 -43.04 -20.75
CA SER A 23 -3.04 -42.29 -21.44
C SER A 23 -2.76 -40.80 -21.45
N GLU A 24 -3.44 -40.04 -22.31
CA GLU A 24 -3.35 -38.59 -22.38
C GLU A 24 -3.83 -37.93 -21.06
N ASP A 25 -4.96 -38.38 -20.52
CA ASP A 25 -5.49 -37.85 -19.25
C ASP A 25 -4.50 -38.05 -18.09
N ASN A 26 -3.91 -39.25 -18.01
CA ASN A 26 -2.88 -39.53 -17.00
C ASN A 26 -1.60 -38.68 -17.22
N ALA A 27 -1.23 -38.41 -18.49
CA ALA A 27 -0.12 -37.54 -18.80
C ALA A 27 -0.34 -36.09 -18.34
N LEU A 28 -1.56 -35.57 -18.51
CA LEU A 28 -1.91 -34.23 -18.05
C LEU A 28 -1.84 -34.11 -16.52
N ASP A 29 -2.41 -35.07 -15.81
CA ASP A 29 -2.37 -35.09 -14.32
C ASP A 29 -0.94 -35.15 -13.79
N LEU A 30 -0.13 -36.06 -14.34
CA LEU A 30 1.28 -36.18 -13.96
C LEU A 30 2.10 -34.93 -14.28
N ALA A 31 1.82 -34.27 -15.41
CA ALA A 31 2.50 -33.03 -15.81
C ALA A 31 2.18 -31.88 -14.87
N VAL A 32 0.92 -31.69 -14.49
CA VAL A 32 0.48 -30.67 -13.53
C VAL A 32 1.12 -30.90 -12.17
N ASP A 33 1.14 -32.14 -11.68
CA ASP A 33 1.77 -32.48 -10.41
C ASP A 33 3.28 -32.18 -10.44
N LYS A 34 3.97 -32.64 -11.47
CA LYS A 34 5.41 -32.41 -11.65
C LYS A 34 5.74 -30.93 -11.79
N ALA A 35 4.94 -30.17 -12.56
CA ALA A 35 5.14 -28.72 -12.76
C ALA A 35 5.06 -27.95 -11.43
N SER A 36 4.23 -28.39 -10.46
CA SER A 36 4.07 -27.74 -9.16
C SER A 36 5.36 -27.65 -8.34
N TYR A 37 6.34 -28.51 -8.62
CA TYR A 37 7.64 -28.55 -7.95
C TYR A 37 8.79 -27.96 -8.77
N MET A 38 8.54 -27.48 -9.99
CA MET A 38 9.60 -26.92 -10.85
C MET A 38 9.95 -25.50 -10.47
N SER A 39 11.23 -25.15 -10.61
CA SER A 39 11.70 -23.78 -10.46
C SER A 39 11.23 -22.92 -11.63
N LEU A 40 10.79 -21.68 -11.35
CA LEU A 40 10.47 -20.69 -12.40
C LEU A 40 11.65 -20.33 -13.28
N ASN A 41 12.88 -20.58 -12.84
CA ASN A 41 14.08 -20.36 -13.66
C ASN A 41 14.19 -21.30 -14.86
N ASP A 42 13.50 -22.43 -14.83
CA ASP A 42 13.49 -23.45 -15.88
C ASP A 42 12.27 -23.33 -16.81
N CYS A 43 11.53 -22.24 -16.70
CA CYS A 43 10.28 -22.02 -17.42
C CYS A 43 10.39 -20.87 -18.42
N ASP A 44 9.65 -20.97 -19.52
CA ASP A 44 9.43 -19.84 -20.43
C ASP A 44 8.40 -18.90 -19.80
N ALA A 45 8.80 -17.63 -19.62
CA ALA A 45 7.95 -16.61 -19.05
C ALA A 45 7.76 -15.45 -20.04
N ASN A 46 6.51 -15.09 -20.30
CA ASN A 46 6.14 -13.96 -21.14
C ASN A 46 5.54 -12.85 -20.28
N TYR A 47 6.08 -11.65 -20.40
CA TYR A 47 5.52 -10.46 -19.80
C TYR A 47 4.11 -10.20 -20.35
N THR A 48 3.14 -9.99 -19.47
CA THR A 48 1.76 -9.64 -19.84
C THR A 48 1.43 -8.20 -19.52
N GLU A 49 1.62 -7.77 -18.28
CA GLU A 49 1.32 -6.42 -17.85
C GLU A 49 2.09 -6.01 -16.59
N SER A 50 2.12 -4.72 -16.34
CA SER A 50 2.60 -4.17 -15.06
C SER A 50 1.64 -3.09 -14.56
N CYS A 51 1.44 -3.03 -13.27
CA CYS A 51 0.64 -2.00 -12.63
C CYS A 51 1.30 -1.47 -11.36
N VAL A 52 1.17 -0.18 -11.14
CA VAL A 52 1.60 0.45 -9.89
C VAL A 52 0.54 0.16 -8.83
N THR A 53 0.95 -0.46 -7.73
CA THR A 53 0.06 -0.84 -6.63
C THR A 53 0.15 0.11 -5.44
N GLY A 54 1.19 0.92 -5.37
CA GLY A 54 1.37 1.86 -4.27
C GLY A 54 2.53 2.82 -4.49
N LEU A 55 2.62 3.79 -3.59
CA LEU A 55 3.65 4.82 -3.57
C LEU A 55 4.07 5.09 -2.13
N ALA A 56 5.36 5.09 -1.86
CA ALA A 56 5.93 5.59 -0.61
C ALA A 56 6.66 6.91 -0.86
N LEU A 57 6.42 7.90 -0.02
CA LEU A 57 7.04 9.23 -0.13
C LEU A 57 8.37 9.33 0.59
N THR A 58 8.71 8.36 1.44
CA THR A 58 9.99 8.29 2.13
C THR A 58 10.40 6.84 2.38
N ASP A 59 11.71 6.58 2.37
CA ASP A 59 12.32 5.33 2.82
C ASP A 59 12.86 5.43 4.26
N GLU A 60 12.64 6.56 4.94
CA GLU A 60 13.08 6.74 6.31
C GLU A 60 12.39 5.74 7.25
N PRO A 61 13.14 5.09 8.14
CA PRO A 61 12.55 4.17 9.11
C PRO A 61 11.61 4.91 10.08
N LEU A 62 10.70 4.18 10.68
CA LEU A 62 9.81 4.71 11.71
C LEU A 62 10.62 5.07 12.97
N THR A 63 11.04 6.34 13.06
CA THR A 63 11.75 6.87 14.23
C THR A 63 10.81 7.07 15.42
N PRO A 64 11.32 7.14 16.68
CA PRO A 64 10.48 7.45 17.84
C PRO A 64 9.73 8.78 17.71
N GLN A 65 10.35 9.81 17.10
CA GLN A 65 9.72 11.11 16.87
C GLN A 65 8.57 11.01 15.86
N LYS A 66 8.78 10.26 14.77
CA LYS A 66 7.75 10.01 13.75
C LYS A 66 6.58 9.24 14.34
N LYS A 67 6.86 8.19 15.11
CA LYS A 67 5.85 7.43 15.82
C LYS A 67 5.01 8.30 16.76
N THR A 68 5.66 9.20 17.50
CA THR A 68 4.97 10.14 18.38
C THR A 68 3.99 11.05 17.62
N LEU A 69 4.38 11.57 16.45
CA LEU A 69 3.46 12.36 15.59
C LEU A 69 2.26 11.54 15.12
N ILE A 70 2.51 10.33 14.67
CA ILE A 70 1.43 9.42 14.21
C ILE A 70 0.48 9.08 15.37
N ASP A 71 1.02 8.78 16.55
CA ASP A 71 0.22 8.48 17.74
C ASP A 71 -0.64 9.68 18.17
N ARG A 72 -0.11 10.91 18.04
CA ARG A 72 -0.88 12.14 18.28
C ARG A 72 -2.02 12.31 17.28
N ILE A 73 -1.78 12.05 16.00
CA ILE A 73 -2.82 12.09 14.97
C ILE A 73 -3.92 11.07 15.32
N LYS A 74 -3.55 9.84 15.64
CA LYS A 74 -4.49 8.78 16.06
C LYS A 74 -5.33 9.21 17.27
N ALA A 75 -4.68 9.76 18.28
CA ALA A 75 -5.37 10.21 19.50
C ALA A 75 -6.40 11.31 19.21
N ILE A 76 -6.08 12.28 18.37
CA ILE A 76 -6.99 13.37 18.00
C ILE A 76 -8.18 12.83 17.21
N LEU A 77 -7.97 11.91 16.28
CA LEU A 77 -9.04 11.27 15.50
C LEU A 77 -10.00 10.49 16.41
N ILE A 78 -9.48 9.72 17.36
CA ILE A 78 -10.30 8.95 18.33
C ILE A 78 -11.10 9.90 19.21
N LEU A 79 -10.48 10.92 19.80
CA LEU A 79 -11.14 11.90 20.65
C LEU A 79 -12.22 12.70 19.91
N GLY A 80 -11.98 12.98 18.62
CA GLY A 80 -12.95 13.66 17.78
C GLY A 80 -14.05 12.77 17.21
N GLY A 81 -13.87 11.44 17.29
CA GLY A 81 -14.79 10.48 16.66
C GLY A 81 -14.83 10.62 15.14
N THR A 82 -13.75 11.10 14.53
CA THR A 82 -13.63 11.38 13.09
C THR A 82 -12.53 10.50 12.49
N PHE A 83 -12.88 9.71 11.49
CA PHE A 83 -11.96 8.73 10.88
C PHE A 83 -11.73 8.97 9.38
N HIS A 84 -12.31 10.03 8.85
CA HIS A 84 -12.08 10.56 7.51
C HIS A 84 -11.86 12.07 7.60
N VAL A 85 -10.72 12.54 7.11
CA VAL A 85 -10.36 13.97 7.16
C VAL A 85 -9.88 14.42 5.78
N PRO A 86 -10.57 15.40 5.15
CA PRO A 86 -10.02 16.07 3.97
C PRO A 86 -8.76 16.85 4.34
N LEU A 87 -7.68 16.63 3.60
CA LEU A 87 -6.41 17.32 3.83
C LEU A 87 -6.26 18.54 2.94
N ASP A 88 -6.58 18.39 1.65
CA ASP A 88 -6.67 19.46 0.63
C ASP A 88 -5.45 20.39 0.56
N PHE A 89 -4.24 19.85 0.66
CA PHE A 89 -3.02 20.63 0.47
C PHE A 89 -2.05 19.95 -0.51
N THR A 90 -1.14 20.76 -1.05
CA THR A 90 -0.10 20.31 -1.99
C THR A 90 1.29 20.61 -1.41
N LYS A 91 2.18 19.65 -1.53
CA LYS A 91 3.59 19.81 -1.17
C LYS A 91 4.47 18.97 -2.09
N ASP A 92 5.55 19.58 -2.61
CA ASP A 92 6.51 18.91 -3.50
C ASP A 92 5.85 18.20 -4.69
N ASP A 93 4.89 18.88 -5.36
CA ASP A 93 4.09 18.37 -6.49
C ASP A 93 3.17 17.19 -6.16
N VAL A 94 3.01 16.85 -4.89
CA VAL A 94 2.07 15.84 -4.41
C VAL A 94 0.85 16.52 -3.79
N VAL A 95 -0.32 16.15 -4.28
CA VAL A 95 -1.61 16.59 -3.70
C VAL A 95 -2.04 15.60 -2.65
N PHE A 96 -2.23 16.06 -1.42
CA PHE A 96 -2.77 15.29 -0.31
C PHE A 96 -4.27 15.54 -0.23
N GLY A 97 -5.05 14.53 -0.63
CA GLY A 97 -6.51 14.62 -0.73
C GLY A 97 -7.19 14.28 0.60
N ASP A 98 -7.28 13.02 0.92
CA ASP A 98 -8.03 12.52 2.06
C ASP A 98 -7.18 11.63 2.97
N LEU A 99 -7.46 11.70 4.26
CA LEU A 99 -6.93 10.78 5.27
C LEU A 99 -8.07 9.86 5.72
N TRP A 100 -7.80 8.58 5.72
CA TRP A 100 -8.72 7.53 6.17
C TRP A 100 -8.09 6.71 7.28
N ALA A 101 -8.76 6.62 8.42
CA ALA A 101 -8.32 5.82 9.55
C ALA A 101 -9.22 4.59 9.74
N SER A 102 -8.61 3.44 9.86
CA SER A 102 -9.31 2.20 10.21
C SER A 102 -9.44 2.08 11.72
N PHE A 103 -10.65 2.30 12.23
CA PHE A 103 -10.95 2.25 13.66
C PHE A 103 -11.44 0.87 14.07
N ASN A 104 -10.75 0.28 15.04
CA ASN A 104 -11.15 -0.97 15.68
C ASN A 104 -11.97 -0.67 16.93
N SER A 105 -13.29 -0.86 16.85
CA SER A 105 -14.20 -0.57 17.95
C SER A 105 -14.05 -1.51 19.15
N TYR A 106 -13.55 -2.73 18.94
CA TYR A 106 -13.35 -3.70 20.03
C TYR A 106 -12.15 -3.32 20.91
N GLU A 107 -11.08 -2.85 20.32
CA GLU A 107 -9.86 -2.45 21.03
C GLU A 107 -9.78 -0.93 21.25
N THR A 108 -10.74 -0.18 20.75
CA THR A 108 -10.81 1.29 20.84
C THR A 108 -9.50 1.95 20.35
N LYS A 109 -9.00 1.48 19.20
CA LYS A 109 -7.75 1.99 18.60
C LYS A 109 -7.88 2.14 17.09
N ILE A 110 -6.96 2.89 16.51
CA ILE A 110 -6.78 2.94 15.06
C ILE A 110 -5.70 1.93 14.68
N ASP A 111 -6.06 0.97 13.82
CA ASP A 111 -5.14 -0.05 13.34
C ASP A 111 -4.15 0.53 12.33
N TYR A 112 -4.66 1.27 11.34
CA TYR A 112 -3.83 1.92 10.33
C TYR A 112 -4.49 3.21 9.83
N ILE A 113 -3.66 4.05 9.21
CA ILE A 113 -4.10 5.28 8.53
C ILE A 113 -3.52 5.27 7.12
N ASP A 114 -4.39 5.44 6.13
CA ASP A 114 -4.01 5.64 4.74
C ASP A 114 -4.30 7.09 4.33
N VAL A 115 -3.40 7.63 3.53
CA VAL A 115 -3.53 8.98 2.96
C VAL A 115 -3.63 8.84 1.45
N GLN A 116 -4.70 9.37 0.89
CA GLN A 116 -4.88 9.45 -0.53
C GLN A 116 -4.04 10.60 -1.09
N ILE A 117 -3.15 10.27 -2.01
CA ILE A 117 -2.27 11.22 -2.65
C ILE A 117 -2.43 11.17 -4.16
N SER A 118 -2.24 12.30 -4.82
CA SER A 118 -2.22 12.40 -6.28
C SER A 118 -0.89 12.95 -6.75
N PHE A 119 -0.33 12.30 -7.76
CA PHE A 119 0.94 12.67 -8.38
C PHE A 119 0.90 12.30 -9.85
N GLU A 120 1.29 13.22 -10.73
CA GLU A 120 1.30 13.01 -12.19
C GLU A 120 -0.03 12.46 -12.76
N SER A 121 -1.15 13.02 -12.31
CA SER A 121 -2.51 12.63 -12.72
C SER A 121 -2.97 11.22 -12.28
N ASN A 122 -2.21 10.54 -11.43
CA ASN A 122 -2.58 9.28 -10.82
C ASN A 122 -2.84 9.46 -9.33
N THR A 123 -3.74 8.65 -8.78
CA THR A 123 -4.08 8.63 -7.36
C THR A 123 -3.59 7.33 -6.73
N TYR A 124 -2.96 7.46 -5.56
CA TYR A 124 -2.39 6.36 -4.81
C TYR A 124 -2.86 6.40 -3.37
N SER A 125 -2.86 5.24 -2.70
CA SER A 125 -2.97 5.15 -1.25
C SER A 125 -1.58 4.99 -0.65
N CYS A 126 -1.25 5.82 0.32
CA CYS A 126 0.04 5.82 1.01
C CYS A 126 -0.18 5.61 2.51
N SER A 127 0.50 4.64 3.12
CA SER A 127 0.46 4.48 4.57
C SER A 127 1.06 5.73 5.26
N ILE A 128 0.47 6.15 6.36
CA ILE A 128 0.96 7.31 7.12
C ILE A 128 2.42 7.14 7.57
N GLU A 129 2.87 5.91 7.76
CA GLU A 129 4.26 5.60 8.13
C GLU A 129 5.26 5.87 7.00
N GLU A 130 4.78 5.91 5.76
CA GLU A 130 5.58 6.15 4.55
C GLU A 130 5.55 7.64 4.10
N ILE A 131 5.10 8.53 4.99
CA ILE A 131 5.03 9.97 4.76
C ILE A 131 6.16 10.67 5.52
N PRO A 132 6.87 11.65 4.91
CA PRO A 132 7.93 12.40 5.56
C PRO A 132 7.46 13.18 6.79
N MET A 133 8.36 13.41 7.75
CA MET A 133 8.10 14.11 9.03
C MET A 133 7.50 15.51 8.84
N ASP A 134 7.98 16.27 7.88
CA ASP A 134 7.51 17.63 7.61
C ASP A 134 6.07 17.63 7.09
N VAL A 135 5.71 16.65 6.25
CA VAL A 135 4.34 16.44 5.78
C VAL A 135 3.44 15.96 6.91
N LEU A 136 3.90 15.05 7.77
CA LEU A 136 3.16 14.61 8.95
C LEU A 136 2.81 15.77 9.88
N THR A 137 3.69 16.75 10.00
CA THR A 137 3.44 17.97 10.78
C THR A 137 2.29 18.78 10.18
N GLU A 138 2.21 18.91 8.87
CA GLU A 138 1.09 19.57 8.19
C GLU A 138 -0.21 18.77 8.32
N ILE A 139 -0.15 17.45 8.21
CA ILE A 139 -1.30 16.57 8.44
C ILE A 139 -1.82 16.74 9.86
N LEU A 140 -0.94 16.75 10.86
CA LEU A 140 -1.33 16.97 12.26
C LEU A 140 -2.08 18.29 12.45
N LYS A 141 -1.58 19.39 11.89
CA LYS A 141 -2.25 20.69 11.94
C LYS A 141 -3.63 20.65 11.30
N THR A 142 -3.73 20.04 10.13
CA THR A 142 -5.00 19.93 9.40
C THR A 142 -6.02 19.11 10.21
N VAL A 143 -5.61 17.97 10.75
CA VAL A 143 -6.47 17.12 11.59
C VAL A 143 -6.91 17.85 12.84
N GLN A 144 -6.02 18.58 13.53
CA GLN A 144 -6.36 19.40 14.70
C GLN A 144 -7.44 20.45 14.36
N ASN A 145 -7.27 21.17 13.26
CA ASN A 145 -8.20 22.19 12.82
C ASN A 145 -9.57 21.63 12.45
N GLN A 146 -9.60 20.52 11.71
CA GLN A 146 -10.84 19.87 11.28
C GLN A 146 -11.64 19.34 12.48
N VAL A 147 -10.98 18.65 13.40
CA VAL A 147 -11.62 18.10 14.60
C VAL A 147 -12.10 19.23 15.52
N HIS A 148 -11.34 20.30 15.67
CA HIS A 148 -11.72 21.46 16.50
C HIS A 148 -12.93 22.20 15.92
N ASN A 149 -13.00 22.36 14.59
CA ASN A 149 -14.10 23.07 13.90
C ASN A 149 -15.38 22.23 13.76
N SER A 150 -15.31 20.91 13.98
CA SER A 150 -16.45 19.98 13.91
C SER A 150 -17.24 19.88 15.23
N LYS A 151 -16.85 20.63 16.25
CA LYS A 151 -17.52 20.67 17.56
C LYS A 151 -18.51 21.84 17.67
#